data_3c3ae449bd75e1b556da18585c419c01
#
_entry.id   3c3ae449bd75e1b556da18585c419c01
#
_cell.length_a   1.000
_cell.length_b   1.000
_cell.length_c   1.000
_cell.angle_alpha   90.00
_cell.angle_beta   90.00
_cell.angle_gamma   90.00
#
_symmetry.space_group_name_H-M   'P 1'
#
loop_
_entity.id
_entity.type
_entity.pdbx_description
1 polymer ?
#
loop_
_entity_poly.entity_id
_entity_poly.type
_entity_poly.pdbx_seq_one_letter_code
_entity_poly.pdbx_strand_id
1 'polypeptide(L)'
;VYLYEAAQPDPARRVLRTIREGEYEGLADNLRRPEWRPDFGPATFNPRSGATVIGARRFLVACNVNLNTTSARRANAVAFDVREYGRPKREGHPLTGKVVTDSAGKPVMIPGSLKAVKAIGWYLPEYGVAQVSMNLTDLGTTPLHVAFEEVCRKAEARGLRVTGSELIGLVPLAAVLEAGRHFLRKQQRSVGVSEAELIKIAVKSLGLDAMGPFKPEDRIVEYRLRDASLAALRTLSLEGFVDETASESPAPGGGSVAAAVGALAVALGTMVAFPLMIGLVGLV
;
A
#
# COMPACT_ATOMS: atom_id res chain seq x y z
N VAL A 1 14.70 -12.92 22.68
CA VAL A 1 13.82 -12.70 21.53
C VAL A 1 12.45 -12.27 22.02
N TYR A 2 11.88 -11.25 21.41
CA TYR A 2 10.52 -10.79 21.68
C TYR A 2 9.66 -10.97 20.43
N LEU A 3 8.48 -11.59 20.59
CA LEU A 3 7.50 -11.74 19.53
C LEU A 3 6.58 -10.52 19.47
N TYR A 4 6.06 -10.20 18.27
CA TYR A 4 5.06 -9.15 18.08
C TYR A 4 4.08 -9.46 16.93
N GLU A 5 3.04 -8.65 16.77
CA GLU A 5 1.94 -8.81 15.81
C GLU A 5 1.29 -10.22 15.94
N ALA A 6 1.05 -10.92 14.84
CA ALA A 6 0.40 -12.23 14.86
C ALA A 6 1.27 -13.37 15.47
N ALA A 7 2.58 -13.17 15.61
CA ALA A 7 3.44 -14.12 16.30
C ALA A 7 3.28 -14.09 17.83
N GLN A 8 2.73 -13.00 18.40
CA GLN A 8 2.58 -12.82 19.83
C GLN A 8 1.15 -13.18 20.30
N PRO A 9 1.01 -14.18 21.17
CA PRO A 9 -0.30 -14.55 21.71
C PRO A 9 -0.88 -13.48 22.64
N ASP A 10 -0.06 -12.81 23.46
CA ASP A 10 -0.50 -11.78 24.39
C ASP A 10 -0.83 -10.46 23.66
N PRO A 11 -2.11 -10.02 23.66
CA PRO A 11 -2.52 -8.78 23.00
C PRO A 11 -1.77 -7.52 23.48
N ALA A 12 -1.37 -7.47 24.76
CA ALA A 12 -0.67 -6.33 25.34
C ALA A 12 0.74 -6.13 24.73
N ARG A 13 1.34 -7.20 24.21
CA ARG A 13 2.70 -7.23 23.66
C ARG A 13 2.74 -7.26 22.12
N ARG A 14 1.58 -7.28 21.44
CA ARG A 14 1.51 -7.33 19.97
C ARG A 14 2.03 -6.08 19.28
N VAL A 15 2.00 -4.94 19.93
CA VAL A 15 2.43 -3.67 19.32
C VAL A 15 3.95 -3.55 19.42
N LEU A 16 4.65 -3.47 18.29
CA LEU A 16 6.11 -3.34 18.23
C LEU A 16 6.65 -2.20 19.10
N ARG A 17 5.95 -1.06 19.14
CA ARG A 17 6.35 0.08 19.99
C ARG A 17 6.40 -0.28 21.48
N THR A 18 5.45 -1.08 21.96
CA THR A 18 5.40 -1.50 23.36
C THR A 18 6.61 -2.34 23.75
N ILE A 19 6.96 -3.33 22.92
CA ILE A 19 8.11 -4.21 23.20
C ILE A 19 9.47 -3.57 22.88
N ARG A 20 9.49 -2.34 22.36
CA ARG A 20 10.69 -1.53 22.08
C ARG A 20 10.77 -0.29 22.96
N GLU A 21 9.93 -0.16 23.96
CA GLU A 21 9.94 1.00 24.83
C GLU A 21 11.31 1.12 25.54
N GLY A 22 11.92 2.31 25.46
CA GLY A 22 13.27 2.58 25.96
C GLY A 22 14.39 2.10 25.05
N GLU A 23 14.09 1.47 23.91
CA GLU A 23 15.03 1.00 22.89
C GLU A 23 16.18 0.16 23.51
N TYR A 24 17.39 0.23 22.94
CA TYR A 24 18.57 -0.49 23.46
C TYR A 24 18.99 0.04 24.84
N GLU A 25 18.93 1.33 25.04
CA GLU A 25 19.35 2.03 26.25
C GLU A 25 18.53 1.63 27.48
N GLY A 26 17.23 1.44 27.31
CA GLY A 26 16.32 1.02 28.37
C GLY A 26 16.24 -0.50 28.56
N LEU A 27 16.83 -1.29 27.68
CA LEU A 27 16.64 -2.74 27.68
C LEU A 27 17.15 -3.42 28.95
N ALA A 28 18.28 -2.99 29.49
CA ALA A 28 18.87 -3.56 30.71
C ALA A 28 17.94 -3.41 31.92
N ASP A 29 17.28 -2.25 32.05
CA ASP A 29 16.35 -1.98 33.14
C ASP A 29 15.00 -2.67 32.92
N ASN A 30 14.53 -2.69 31.67
CA ASN A 30 13.29 -3.37 31.31
C ASN A 30 13.36 -4.87 31.58
N LEU A 31 14.46 -5.53 31.30
CA LEU A 31 14.64 -6.97 31.55
C LEU A 31 14.52 -7.38 33.03
N ARG A 32 14.59 -6.43 33.97
CA ARG A 32 14.37 -6.66 35.40
C ARG A 32 12.88 -6.73 35.77
N ARG A 33 11.99 -6.34 34.86
CA ARG A 33 10.55 -6.31 35.08
C ARG A 33 9.91 -7.61 34.57
N PRO A 34 8.99 -8.24 35.30
CA PRO A 34 8.34 -9.49 34.88
C PRO A 34 7.63 -9.39 33.53
N GLU A 35 7.00 -8.26 33.23
CA GLU A 35 6.29 -8.01 31.97
C GLU A 35 7.21 -7.93 30.74
N TRP A 36 8.53 -7.71 30.99
CA TRP A 36 9.55 -7.67 29.96
C TRP A 36 10.32 -8.99 29.79
N ARG A 37 9.79 -10.07 30.36
CA ARG A 37 10.39 -11.40 30.15
C ARG A 37 10.41 -11.75 28.66
N PRO A 38 11.56 -12.10 28.06
CA PRO A 38 11.64 -12.53 26.67
C PRO A 38 10.76 -13.75 26.41
N ASP A 39 10.21 -13.85 25.19
CA ASP A 39 9.47 -15.02 24.75
C ASP A 39 10.42 -16.22 24.56
N PHE A 40 11.67 -15.94 24.12
CA PHE A 40 12.72 -16.95 23.99
C PHE A 40 14.06 -16.40 24.46
N GLY A 41 14.88 -17.28 25.05
CA GLY A 41 16.21 -16.97 25.55
C GLY A 41 16.21 -16.42 26.97
N PRO A 42 17.40 -16.11 27.50
CA PRO A 42 17.58 -15.65 28.87
C PRO A 42 17.11 -14.20 29.07
N ALA A 43 16.63 -13.88 30.27
CA ALA A 43 16.29 -12.51 30.67
C ALA A 43 17.51 -11.74 31.19
N THR A 44 18.67 -11.95 30.56
CA THR A 44 19.93 -11.25 30.87
C THR A 44 20.33 -10.33 29.72
N PHE A 45 20.72 -9.11 30.06
CA PHE A 45 21.16 -8.13 29.07
C PHE A 45 22.46 -8.55 28.40
N ASN A 46 22.45 -8.57 27.06
CA ASN A 46 23.64 -8.79 26.25
C ASN A 46 24.06 -7.46 25.59
N PRO A 47 25.17 -6.84 26.03
CA PRO A 47 25.57 -5.53 25.51
C PRO A 47 26.08 -5.56 24.05
N ARG A 48 26.39 -6.74 23.50
CA ARG A 48 26.87 -6.86 22.12
C ARG A 48 25.74 -6.99 21.11
N SER A 49 24.66 -7.68 21.47
CA SER A 49 23.57 -8.00 20.52
C SER A 49 22.22 -7.40 20.91
N GLY A 50 22.08 -6.88 22.13
CA GLY A 50 20.79 -6.39 22.62
C GLY A 50 19.72 -7.48 22.62
N ALA A 51 18.57 -7.17 22.02
CA ALA A 51 17.46 -8.11 21.83
C ALA A 51 16.98 -8.12 20.37
N THR A 52 16.45 -9.26 19.94
CA THR A 52 15.85 -9.44 18.62
C THR A 52 14.34 -9.42 18.76
N VAL A 53 13.65 -8.70 17.88
CA VAL A 53 12.20 -8.73 17.75
C VAL A 53 11.80 -9.50 16.50
N ILE A 54 10.83 -10.42 16.62
CA ILE A 54 10.33 -11.25 15.52
C ILE A 54 8.81 -11.13 15.46
N GLY A 55 8.28 -10.75 14.31
CA GLY A 55 6.85 -10.60 14.10
C GLY A 55 6.36 -11.36 12.89
N ALA A 56 5.07 -11.71 12.90
CA ALA A 56 4.36 -12.22 11.74
C ALA A 56 3.19 -11.29 11.43
N ARG A 57 3.02 -10.89 10.18
CA ARG A 57 1.95 -10.01 9.75
C ARG A 57 1.58 -10.26 8.29
N ARG A 58 0.41 -9.78 7.88
CA ARG A 58 0.06 -9.71 6.47
C ARG A 58 0.99 -8.77 5.72
N PHE A 59 1.00 -8.84 4.40
CA PHE A 59 1.71 -7.85 3.57
C PHE A 59 1.23 -6.44 3.92
N LEU A 60 2.17 -5.55 4.16
CA LEU A 60 1.89 -4.14 4.21
C LEU A 60 2.39 -3.47 2.93
N VAL A 61 1.73 -2.39 2.55
CA VAL A 61 2.19 -1.51 1.50
C VAL A 61 2.65 -0.20 2.12
N ALA A 62 3.89 0.17 1.87
CA ALA A 62 4.42 1.49 2.20
C ALA A 62 4.20 2.42 1.01
N CYS A 63 3.46 3.49 1.23
CA CYS A 63 3.09 4.47 0.22
C CYS A 63 3.32 5.89 0.75
N ASN A 64 4.07 6.68 0.00
CA ASN A 64 4.32 8.08 0.29
C ASN A 64 3.54 8.96 -0.70
N VAL A 65 2.83 9.96 -0.19
CA VAL A 65 2.06 10.91 -1.00
C VAL A 65 2.69 12.29 -0.94
N ASN A 66 3.06 12.84 -2.09
CA ASN A 66 3.76 14.10 -2.22
C ASN A 66 2.79 15.28 -2.13
N LEU A 67 3.17 16.31 -1.41
CA LEU A 67 2.41 17.55 -1.26
C LEU A 67 3.16 18.74 -1.86
N ASN A 68 2.43 19.72 -2.37
CA ASN A 68 2.97 20.97 -2.89
C ASN A 68 3.47 21.93 -1.79
N THR A 69 4.20 21.41 -0.81
CA THR A 69 4.74 22.16 0.32
C THR A 69 6.09 21.59 0.76
N THR A 70 6.93 22.42 1.35
CA THR A 70 8.18 22.00 2.00
C THR A 70 8.00 21.79 3.51
N SER A 71 6.79 22.03 4.03
CA SER A 71 6.52 22.00 5.47
C SER A 71 6.18 20.56 5.96
N ALA A 72 7.11 19.90 6.61
CA ALA A 72 6.87 18.66 7.31
C ALA A 72 5.72 18.76 8.34
N ARG A 73 5.55 19.94 8.96
CA ARG A 73 4.45 20.18 9.90
C ARG A 73 3.08 20.12 9.23
N ARG A 74 2.95 20.65 8.00
CA ARG A 74 1.71 20.56 7.23
C ARG A 74 1.44 19.14 6.77
N ALA A 75 2.46 18.41 6.31
CA ALA A 75 2.34 16.99 5.97
C ALA A 75 1.94 16.15 7.19
N ASN A 76 2.54 16.39 8.37
CA ASN A 76 2.13 15.74 9.61
C ASN A 76 0.67 16.01 9.99
N ALA A 77 0.18 17.23 9.73
CA ALA A 77 -1.22 17.53 10.01
C ALA A 77 -2.17 16.69 9.15
N VAL A 78 -1.85 16.44 7.87
CA VAL A 78 -2.58 15.52 6.99
C VAL A 78 -2.43 14.08 7.48
N ALA A 79 -1.20 13.65 7.80
CA ALA A 79 -0.93 12.30 8.32
C ALA A 79 -1.75 11.98 9.57
N PHE A 80 -1.89 12.96 10.47
CA PHE A 80 -2.69 12.80 11.70
C PHE A 80 -4.19 12.73 11.44
N ASP A 81 -4.67 13.32 10.36
CA ASP A 81 -6.07 13.25 9.97
C ASP A 81 -6.42 11.89 9.37
N VAL A 82 -5.46 11.21 8.72
CA VAL A 82 -5.73 9.94 8.03
C VAL A 82 -5.37 8.72 8.86
N ARG A 83 -4.28 8.73 9.66
CA ARG A 83 -3.81 7.55 10.39
C ARG A 83 -4.80 7.11 11.48
N GLU A 84 -4.93 5.81 11.71
CA GLU A 84 -5.86 5.25 12.69
C GLU A 84 -5.74 5.85 14.09
N TYR A 85 -4.50 6.00 14.58
CA TYR A 85 -4.24 6.55 15.92
C TYR A 85 -4.63 8.03 16.05
N GLY A 86 -4.68 8.76 14.92
CA GLY A 86 -5.11 10.16 14.87
C GLY A 86 -4.16 11.11 15.61
N ARG A 87 -4.73 12.03 16.37
CA ARG A 87 -4.01 13.08 17.10
C ARG A 87 -4.59 13.34 18.50
N PRO A 88 -3.79 13.92 19.42
CA PRO A 88 -4.33 14.40 20.69
C PRO A 88 -5.40 15.48 20.48
N LYS A 89 -6.49 15.39 21.22
CA LYS A 89 -7.50 16.45 21.33
C LYS A 89 -6.87 17.67 22.02
N ARG A 90 -7.17 18.84 21.48
CA ARG A 90 -6.67 20.12 22.04
C ARG A 90 -7.84 21.07 22.26
N GLU A 91 -7.74 21.88 23.29
CA GLU A 91 -8.63 23.01 23.55
C GLU A 91 -8.11 24.27 22.84
N GLY A 92 -9.00 25.04 22.25
CA GLY A 92 -8.64 26.22 21.48
C GLY A 92 -8.08 25.87 20.11
N HIS A 93 -6.83 26.27 19.83
CA HIS A 93 -6.25 26.06 18.50
C HIS A 93 -5.83 24.61 18.28
N PRO A 94 -6.20 23.97 17.12
CA PRO A 94 -5.99 22.53 16.89
C PRO A 94 -4.53 22.05 16.92
N LEU A 95 -3.57 22.95 16.68
CA LEU A 95 -2.14 22.63 16.60
C LEU A 95 -1.35 23.09 17.83
N THR A 96 -1.75 24.21 18.48
CA THR A 96 -0.99 24.85 19.56
C THR A 96 -1.75 24.91 20.88
N GLY A 97 -3.04 24.56 20.89
CA GLY A 97 -3.86 24.53 22.09
C GLY A 97 -3.39 23.48 23.12
N LYS A 98 -3.85 23.61 24.35
CA LYS A 98 -3.54 22.69 25.45
C LYS A 98 -4.09 21.28 25.13
N VAL A 99 -3.27 20.25 25.33
CA VAL A 99 -3.72 18.87 25.17
C VAL A 99 -4.73 18.51 26.26
N VAL A 100 -5.88 17.97 25.85
CA VAL A 100 -6.89 17.45 26.77
C VAL A 100 -6.42 16.08 27.26
N THR A 101 -6.40 15.89 28.56
CA THR A 101 -6.04 14.61 29.18
C THR A 101 -7.27 14.00 29.87
N ASP A 102 -7.30 12.68 29.98
CA ASP A 102 -8.29 11.94 30.75
C ASP A 102 -7.97 11.96 32.24
N SER A 103 -8.79 11.27 33.04
CA SER A 103 -8.62 11.15 34.50
C SER A 103 -7.31 10.47 34.91
N ALA A 104 -6.68 9.71 34.01
CA ALA A 104 -5.39 9.06 34.24
C ALA A 104 -4.21 9.90 33.72
N GLY A 105 -4.44 11.14 33.27
CA GLY A 105 -3.42 12.04 32.73
C GLY A 105 -2.98 11.69 31.31
N LYS A 106 -3.64 10.75 30.62
CA LYS A 106 -3.32 10.37 29.25
C LYS A 106 -4.02 11.29 28.25
N PRO A 107 -3.38 11.65 27.12
CA PRO A 107 -4.01 12.43 26.08
C PRO A 107 -5.28 11.77 25.52
N VAL A 108 -6.38 12.49 25.49
CA VAL A 108 -7.59 12.08 24.77
C VAL A 108 -7.29 12.16 23.28
N MET A 109 -7.51 11.07 22.56
CA MET A 109 -7.19 10.99 21.13
C MET A 109 -8.43 11.24 20.27
N ILE A 110 -8.25 11.97 19.17
CA ILE A 110 -9.20 12.05 18.06
C ILE A 110 -8.68 11.10 16.99
N PRO A 111 -9.37 9.99 16.68
CA PRO A 111 -8.91 9.05 15.67
C PRO A 111 -8.90 9.70 14.29
N GLY A 112 -8.01 9.22 13.42
CA GLY A 112 -8.04 9.60 12.01
C GLY A 112 -9.14 8.86 11.26
N SER A 113 -9.26 9.19 9.98
CA SER A 113 -10.36 8.71 9.13
C SER A 113 -10.16 7.29 8.60
N LEU A 114 -8.92 6.76 8.56
CA LEU A 114 -8.61 5.45 8.04
C LEU A 114 -8.28 4.45 9.15
N LYS A 115 -8.62 3.18 8.92
CA LYS A 115 -8.26 2.04 9.76
C LYS A 115 -7.07 1.30 9.16
N ALA A 116 -6.29 0.59 10.01
CA ALA A 116 -5.09 -0.14 9.60
C ALA A 116 -4.07 0.71 8.83
N VAL A 117 -4.00 2.01 9.12
CA VAL A 117 -3.06 2.96 8.52
C VAL A 117 -2.21 3.61 9.61
N LYS A 118 -0.90 3.50 9.47
CA LYS A 118 0.09 4.28 10.22
C LYS A 118 0.60 5.37 9.29
N ALA A 119 0.72 6.62 9.76
CA ALA A 119 1.22 7.70 8.92
C ALA A 119 1.98 8.74 9.75
N ILE A 120 3.00 9.32 9.07
CA ILE A 120 3.75 10.49 9.52
C ILE A 120 3.95 11.45 8.34
N GLY A 121 4.22 12.72 8.62
CA GLY A 121 4.65 13.67 7.62
C GLY A 121 6.14 13.98 7.78
N TRP A 122 6.86 14.06 6.68
CA TRP A 122 8.26 14.45 6.64
C TRP A 122 8.57 15.37 5.47
N TYR A 123 9.77 15.89 5.41
CA TYR A 123 10.31 16.63 4.29
C TYR A 123 11.43 15.85 3.63
N LEU A 124 11.41 15.80 2.31
CA LEU A 124 12.39 15.10 1.50
C LEU A 124 13.24 16.13 0.73
N PRO A 125 14.45 16.44 1.20
CA PRO A 125 15.27 17.51 0.61
C PRO A 125 15.64 17.24 -0.84
N GLU A 126 15.89 15.98 -1.21
CA GLU A 126 16.29 15.56 -2.55
C GLU A 126 15.27 15.95 -3.62
N TYR A 127 13.99 15.98 -3.24
CA TYR A 127 12.89 16.32 -4.16
C TYR A 127 12.22 17.65 -3.83
N GLY A 128 12.63 18.32 -2.75
CA GLY A 128 12.08 19.61 -2.34
C GLY A 128 10.60 19.57 -1.96
N VAL A 129 10.07 18.43 -1.56
CA VAL A 129 8.66 18.22 -1.20
C VAL A 129 8.48 17.63 0.18
N ALA A 130 7.38 17.97 0.85
CA ALA A 130 6.94 17.24 2.02
C ALA A 130 6.00 16.11 1.60
N GLN A 131 6.11 14.98 2.31
CA GLN A 131 5.35 13.78 2.03
C GLN A 131 4.51 13.35 3.24
N VAL A 132 3.36 12.75 2.96
CA VAL A 132 2.63 11.90 3.90
C VAL A 132 3.08 10.46 3.67
N SER A 133 3.94 9.96 4.56
CA SER A 133 4.41 8.58 4.53
C SER A 133 3.43 7.68 5.26
N MET A 134 2.96 6.63 4.60
CA MET A 134 1.96 5.71 5.13
C MET A 134 2.43 4.26 5.06
N ASN A 135 2.06 3.50 6.09
CA ASN A 135 2.08 2.04 6.07
C ASN A 135 0.64 1.53 6.13
N LEU A 136 0.16 0.95 5.06
CA LEU A 136 -1.13 0.27 4.97
C LEU A 136 -0.94 -1.16 5.48
N THR A 137 -1.34 -1.42 6.72
CA THR A 137 -1.04 -2.69 7.41
C THR A 137 -2.05 -3.79 7.13
N ASP A 138 -3.20 -3.44 6.58
CA ASP A 138 -4.23 -4.36 6.07
C ASP A 138 -4.93 -3.74 4.86
N LEU A 139 -4.60 -4.25 3.67
CA LEU A 139 -5.16 -3.79 2.39
C LEU A 139 -6.63 -4.17 2.21
N GLY A 140 -7.12 -5.21 2.91
CA GLY A 140 -8.53 -5.57 2.91
C GLY A 140 -9.39 -4.55 3.66
N THR A 141 -8.83 -3.93 4.70
CA THR A 141 -9.49 -2.88 5.49
C THR A 141 -9.36 -1.51 4.83
N THR A 142 -8.16 -1.17 4.35
CA THR A 142 -7.92 0.11 3.66
C THR A 142 -7.09 -0.15 2.40
N PRO A 143 -7.76 -0.28 1.24
CA PRO A 143 -7.11 -0.41 -0.06
C PRO A 143 -6.25 0.82 -0.41
N LEU A 144 -5.26 0.61 -1.29
CA LEU A 144 -4.29 1.63 -1.68
C LEU A 144 -4.96 2.90 -2.24
N HIS A 145 -5.95 2.75 -3.13
CA HIS A 145 -6.68 3.87 -3.73
C HIS A 145 -7.52 4.64 -2.70
N VAL A 146 -8.10 3.96 -1.72
CA VAL A 146 -8.87 4.60 -0.63
C VAL A 146 -7.95 5.46 0.23
N ALA A 147 -6.78 4.93 0.59
CA ALA A 147 -5.80 5.68 1.37
C ALA A 147 -5.31 6.93 0.61
N PHE A 148 -5.00 6.78 -0.69
CA PHE A 148 -4.55 7.88 -1.53
C PHE A 148 -5.61 8.99 -1.67
N GLU A 149 -6.85 8.63 -2.00
CA GLU A 149 -7.94 9.60 -2.16
C GLU A 149 -8.27 10.32 -0.84
N GLU A 150 -8.18 9.62 0.30
CA GLU A 150 -8.39 10.24 1.59
C GLU A 150 -7.29 11.25 1.92
N VAL A 151 -6.03 10.96 1.57
CA VAL A 151 -4.93 11.94 1.69
C VAL A 151 -5.20 13.14 0.79
N CYS A 152 -5.63 12.94 -0.47
CA CYS A 152 -6.01 14.04 -1.36
C CYS A 152 -7.07 14.94 -0.73
N ARG A 153 -8.15 14.34 -0.22
CA ARG A 153 -9.26 15.06 0.42
C ARG A 153 -8.83 15.85 1.66
N LYS A 154 -7.97 15.24 2.52
CA LYS A 154 -7.47 15.89 3.74
C LYS A 154 -6.43 16.98 3.42
N ALA A 155 -5.64 16.79 2.39
CA ALA A 155 -4.71 17.82 1.90
C ALA A 155 -5.46 19.04 1.36
N GLU A 156 -6.46 18.81 0.50
CA GLU A 156 -7.30 19.88 -0.07
C GLU A 156 -8.02 20.69 1.01
N ALA A 157 -8.60 20.03 2.01
CA ALA A 157 -9.24 20.68 3.16
C ALA A 157 -8.27 21.57 3.98
N ARG A 158 -6.95 21.44 3.75
CA ARG A 158 -5.89 22.25 4.36
C ARG A 158 -5.22 23.22 3.40
N GLY A 159 -5.80 23.40 2.20
CA GLY A 159 -5.25 24.24 1.14
C GLY A 159 -3.96 23.70 0.52
N LEU A 160 -3.75 22.37 0.60
CA LEU A 160 -2.63 21.67 -0.02
C LEU A 160 -3.10 20.86 -1.21
N ARG A 161 -2.17 20.57 -2.13
CA ARG A 161 -2.41 19.73 -3.30
C ARG A 161 -1.46 18.54 -3.29
N VAL A 162 -1.98 17.36 -3.59
CA VAL A 162 -1.17 16.17 -3.91
C VAL A 162 -0.57 16.36 -5.30
N THR A 163 0.73 16.09 -5.44
CA THR A 163 1.49 16.23 -6.69
C THR A 163 1.93 14.89 -7.27
N GLY A 164 1.75 13.81 -6.53
CA GLY A 164 2.09 12.45 -6.92
C GLY A 164 2.24 11.56 -5.71
N SER A 165 2.68 10.33 -5.95
CA SER A 165 2.99 9.38 -4.89
C SER A 165 4.10 8.42 -5.30
N GLU A 166 4.58 7.64 -4.36
CA GLU A 166 5.52 6.57 -4.61
C GLU A 166 5.20 5.35 -3.74
N LEU A 167 5.49 4.17 -4.25
CA LEU A 167 5.48 2.93 -3.47
C LEU A 167 6.91 2.59 -3.05
N ILE A 168 7.08 2.29 -1.77
CA ILE A 168 8.36 1.89 -1.21
C ILE A 168 8.41 0.37 -1.13
N GLY A 169 9.37 -0.22 -1.84
CA GLY A 169 9.51 -1.67 -1.95
C GLY A 169 8.50 -2.30 -2.93
N LEU A 170 7.92 -3.42 -2.55
CA LEU A 170 7.04 -4.22 -3.39
C LEU A 170 5.57 -4.06 -3.01
N VAL A 171 4.68 -4.25 -3.99
CA VAL A 171 3.23 -4.20 -3.82
C VAL A 171 2.59 -5.47 -4.41
N PRO A 172 1.58 -6.08 -3.75
CA PRO A 172 0.79 -7.16 -4.35
C PRO A 172 0.06 -6.69 -5.62
N LEU A 173 0.06 -7.52 -6.66
CA LEU A 173 -0.63 -7.24 -7.93
C LEU A 173 -2.11 -6.90 -7.71
N ALA A 174 -2.78 -7.64 -6.83
CA ALA A 174 -4.19 -7.43 -6.52
C ALA A 174 -4.50 -6.00 -6.09
N ALA A 175 -3.63 -5.37 -5.28
CA ALA A 175 -3.82 -4.00 -4.80
C ALA A 175 -3.73 -2.97 -5.94
N VAL A 176 -2.85 -3.19 -6.91
CA VAL A 176 -2.69 -2.31 -8.08
C VAL A 176 -3.87 -2.48 -9.04
N LEU A 177 -4.30 -3.74 -9.29
CA LEU A 177 -5.45 -4.02 -10.15
C LEU A 177 -6.75 -3.46 -9.56
N GLU A 178 -6.93 -3.57 -8.24
CA GLU A 178 -8.09 -3.00 -7.56
C GLU A 178 -8.13 -1.47 -7.70
N ALA A 179 -7.00 -0.81 -7.53
CA ALA A 179 -6.88 0.63 -7.76
C ALA A 179 -7.22 1.01 -9.21
N GLY A 180 -6.70 0.26 -10.20
CA GLY A 180 -7.03 0.47 -11.61
C GLY A 180 -8.53 0.35 -11.90
N ARG A 181 -9.18 -0.70 -11.38
CA ARG A 181 -10.63 -0.88 -11.51
C ARG A 181 -11.42 0.24 -10.83
N HIS A 182 -10.97 0.67 -9.65
CA HIS A 182 -11.62 1.78 -8.93
C HIS A 182 -11.64 3.05 -9.78
N PHE A 183 -10.49 3.46 -10.31
CA PHE A 183 -10.41 4.68 -11.12
C PHE A 183 -11.13 4.58 -12.46
N LEU A 184 -11.19 3.41 -13.09
CA LEU A 184 -12.03 3.21 -14.27
C LEU A 184 -13.51 3.36 -13.95
N ARG A 185 -14.00 2.74 -12.85
CA ARG A 185 -15.41 2.91 -12.41
C ARG A 185 -15.73 4.37 -12.12
N LYS A 186 -14.82 5.07 -11.46
CA LYS A 186 -14.97 6.51 -11.16
C LYS A 186 -15.08 7.36 -12.44
N GLN A 187 -14.41 6.93 -13.52
CA GLN A 187 -14.50 7.53 -14.86
C GLN A 187 -15.70 6.99 -15.67
N GLN A 188 -16.56 6.18 -15.10
CA GLN A 188 -17.69 5.51 -15.79
C GLN A 188 -17.24 4.65 -16.99
N ARG A 189 -16.02 4.09 -16.93
CA ARG A 189 -15.43 3.25 -17.97
C ARG A 189 -15.54 1.77 -17.61
N SER A 190 -15.54 0.93 -18.64
CA SER A 190 -15.47 -0.53 -18.47
C SER A 190 -14.21 -0.94 -17.70
N VAL A 191 -14.35 -1.89 -16.79
CA VAL A 191 -13.24 -2.53 -16.06
C VAL A 191 -12.73 -3.80 -16.76
N GLY A 192 -13.37 -4.21 -17.85
CA GLY A 192 -13.01 -5.37 -18.67
C GLY A 192 -11.86 -5.08 -19.64
N VAL A 193 -10.77 -4.51 -19.11
CA VAL A 193 -9.55 -4.20 -19.84
C VAL A 193 -8.43 -5.13 -19.42
N SER A 194 -7.32 -5.15 -20.15
CA SER A 194 -6.16 -5.98 -19.83
C SER A 194 -5.53 -5.63 -18.47
N GLU A 195 -4.82 -6.60 -17.88
CA GLU A 195 -4.04 -6.39 -16.65
C GLU A 195 -3.05 -5.21 -16.80
N ALA A 196 -2.38 -5.12 -17.94
CA ALA A 196 -1.44 -4.04 -18.25
C ALA A 196 -2.13 -2.66 -18.26
N GLU A 197 -3.33 -2.57 -18.82
CA GLU A 197 -4.10 -1.33 -18.85
C GLU A 197 -4.58 -0.95 -17.44
N LEU A 198 -5.03 -1.91 -16.61
CA LEU A 198 -5.39 -1.66 -15.22
C LEU A 198 -4.20 -1.11 -14.43
N ILE A 199 -3.00 -1.71 -14.60
CA ILE A 199 -1.78 -1.22 -13.94
C ILE A 199 -1.46 0.21 -14.41
N LYS A 200 -1.53 0.48 -15.71
CA LYS A 200 -1.29 1.81 -16.26
C LYS A 200 -2.26 2.86 -15.70
N ILE A 201 -3.55 2.54 -15.63
CA ILE A 201 -4.55 3.43 -15.03
C ILE A 201 -4.26 3.67 -13.53
N ALA A 202 -3.90 2.63 -12.77
CA ALA A 202 -3.52 2.75 -11.37
C ALA A 202 -2.30 3.66 -11.20
N VAL A 203 -1.24 3.44 -11.97
CA VAL A 203 0.01 4.23 -11.93
C VAL A 203 -0.28 5.70 -12.19
N LYS A 204 -1.05 6.01 -13.24
CA LYS A 204 -1.38 7.39 -13.60
C LYS A 204 -2.31 8.05 -12.60
N SER A 205 -3.31 7.33 -12.11
CA SER A 205 -4.30 7.90 -11.17
C SER A 205 -3.73 8.14 -9.78
N LEU A 206 -2.83 7.26 -9.33
CA LEU A 206 -2.13 7.42 -8.06
C LEU A 206 -0.88 8.32 -8.17
N GLY A 207 -0.45 8.66 -9.40
CA GLY A 207 0.77 9.45 -9.63
C GLY A 207 2.04 8.73 -9.17
N LEU A 208 2.11 7.40 -9.37
CA LEU A 208 3.24 6.56 -8.95
C LEU A 208 4.51 6.78 -9.78
N ASP A 209 4.38 7.44 -10.91
CA ASP A 209 5.46 7.79 -11.82
C ASP A 209 5.91 9.26 -11.70
N ALA A 210 5.42 9.98 -10.69
CA ALA A 210 5.74 11.41 -10.48
C ALA A 210 7.21 11.65 -10.07
N MET A 211 7.86 10.67 -9.44
CA MET A 211 9.25 10.75 -8.97
C MET A 211 10.22 9.96 -9.85
N GLY A 212 9.71 9.31 -10.89
CA GLY A 212 10.47 8.48 -11.80
C GLY A 212 9.61 7.35 -12.39
N PRO A 213 10.11 6.61 -13.39
CA PRO A 213 9.31 5.59 -14.06
C PRO A 213 8.90 4.46 -13.11
N PHE A 214 7.61 4.13 -13.08
CA PHE A 214 7.10 2.94 -12.41
C PHE A 214 7.26 1.72 -13.33
N LYS A 215 8.10 0.78 -12.93
CA LYS A 215 8.34 -0.48 -13.64
C LYS A 215 7.61 -1.60 -12.92
N PRO A 216 6.53 -2.17 -13.48
CA PRO A 216 5.77 -3.24 -12.84
C PRO A 216 6.62 -4.46 -12.46
N GLU A 217 7.61 -4.81 -13.31
CA GLU A 217 8.52 -5.93 -13.13
C GLU A 217 9.38 -5.80 -11.86
N ASP A 218 9.69 -4.55 -11.47
CA ASP A 218 10.52 -4.25 -10.31
C ASP A 218 9.71 -4.00 -9.04
N ARG A 219 8.41 -3.71 -9.16
CA ARG A 219 7.57 -3.23 -8.07
C ARG A 219 6.46 -4.19 -7.66
N ILE A 220 6.02 -5.08 -8.55
CA ILE A 220 4.91 -6.01 -8.28
C ILE A 220 5.47 -7.37 -7.87
N VAL A 221 5.04 -7.87 -6.69
CA VAL A 221 5.52 -9.13 -6.12
C VAL A 221 5.38 -10.28 -7.11
N GLU A 222 4.19 -10.45 -7.68
CA GLU A 222 3.89 -11.55 -8.59
C GLU A 222 4.69 -11.47 -9.89
N TYR A 223 5.07 -10.27 -10.33
CA TYR A 223 5.92 -10.09 -11.51
C TYR A 223 7.37 -10.46 -11.22
N ARG A 224 7.85 -10.15 -10.02
CA ARG A 224 9.18 -10.56 -9.55
C ARG A 224 9.31 -12.07 -9.37
N LEU A 225 8.21 -12.76 -9.06
CA LEU A 225 8.17 -14.20 -8.86
C LEU A 225 7.85 -14.99 -10.12
N ARG A 226 7.55 -14.30 -11.24
CA ARG A 226 7.28 -15.00 -12.51
C ARG A 226 8.54 -15.73 -12.98
N ASP A 227 8.40 -17.05 -13.07
CA ASP A 227 9.41 -17.89 -13.71
C ASP A 227 9.26 -17.76 -15.24
N ALA A 228 10.29 -17.23 -15.90
CA ALA A 228 10.29 -17.08 -17.36
C ALA A 228 10.16 -18.44 -18.09
N SER A 229 10.61 -19.53 -17.46
CA SER A 229 10.51 -20.87 -18.03
C SER A 229 9.08 -21.40 -18.12
N LEU A 230 8.17 -20.92 -17.25
CA LEU A 230 6.74 -21.28 -17.25
C LEU A 230 5.91 -20.44 -18.23
N ALA A 231 6.52 -19.50 -18.93
CA ALA A 231 5.82 -18.58 -19.82
C ALA A 231 5.91 -18.99 -21.31
N ALA A 232 6.40 -20.19 -21.63
CA ALA A 232 6.71 -20.61 -23.01
C ALA A 232 5.58 -20.34 -24.00
N LEU A 233 4.34 -20.75 -23.70
CA LEU A 233 3.18 -20.48 -24.57
C LEU A 233 2.78 -19.00 -24.66
N ARG A 234 3.02 -18.22 -23.62
CA ARG A 234 2.65 -16.79 -23.57
C ARG A 234 3.63 -15.90 -24.32
N THR A 235 4.83 -16.37 -24.56
CA THR A 235 5.89 -15.62 -25.24
C THR A 235 5.95 -15.92 -26.74
N LEU A 236 5.19 -16.91 -27.22
CA LEU A 236 5.07 -17.19 -28.62
C LEU A 236 4.40 -16.03 -29.38
N SER A 237 4.87 -15.74 -30.58
CA SER A 237 4.10 -14.95 -31.55
C SER A 237 2.79 -15.67 -31.88
N LEU A 238 1.81 -14.95 -32.44
CA LEU A 238 0.57 -15.59 -32.88
C LEU A 238 0.88 -16.74 -33.91
N GLU A 239 1.78 -16.49 -34.86
CA GLU A 239 2.27 -17.47 -35.80
C GLU A 239 2.91 -18.66 -35.07
N GLY A 240 3.85 -18.43 -34.19
CA GLY A 240 4.49 -19.48 -33.40
C GLY A 240 3.51 -20.28 -32.52
N PHE A 241 2.45 -19.65 -31.99
CA PHE A 241 1.41 -20.36 -31.24
C PHE A 241 0.56 -21.25 -32.17
N VAL A 242 0.27 -20.80 -33.39
CA VAL A 242 -0.45 -21.60 -34.40
C VAL A 242 0.39 -22.76 -34.87
N ASP A 243 1.66 -22.53 -35.16
CA ASP A 243 2.61 -23.56 -35.59
C ASP A 243 2.81 -24.64 -34.53
N GLU A 244 3.00 -24.23 -33.29
CA GLU A 244 3.14 -25.15 -32.15
C GLU A 244 1.85 -25.95 -31.91
N THR A 245 0.66 -25.32 -32.10
CA THR A 245 -0.65 -26.00 -32.00
C THR A 245 -0.82 -27.04 -33.11
N ALA A 246 -0.24 -26.82 -34.29
CA ALA A 246 -0.30 -27.73 -35.43
C ALA A 246 0.76 -28.84 -35.41
N SER A 247 1.68 -28.78 -34.42
CA SER A 247 2.77 -29.74 -34.30
C SER A 247 2.34 -31.00 -33.51
N GLU A 248 3.23 -32.01 -33.44
CA GLU A 248 3.04 -33.18 -32.55
C GLU A 248 3.40 -32.92 -31.09
N SER A 249 3.62 -31.66 -30.72
CA SER A 249 3.92 -31.23 -29.35
C SER A 249 2.75 -31.52 -28.41
N PRO A 250 2.99 -31.98 -27.17
CA PRO A 250 1.93 -32.16 -26.16
C PRO A 250 1.33 -30.85 -25.66
N ALA A 251 1.91 -29.69 -26.02
CA ALA A 251 1.46 -28.35 -25.68
C ALA A 251 1.63 -27.40 -26.86
N PRO A 252 0.64 -26.49 -27.15
CA PRO A 252 -0.55 -26.22 -26.36
C PRO A 252 -1.65 -27.28 -26.53
N GLY A 253 -2.21 -27.75 -25.42
CA GLY A 253 -3.38 -28.63 -25.46
C GLY A 253 -4.66 -27.86 -25.80
N GLY A 254 -5.75 -28.59 -26.12
CA GLY A 254 -7.04 -28.01 -26.54
C GLY A 254 -7.60 -26.96 -25.56
N GLY A 255 -7.35 -27.10 -24.25
CA GLY A 255 -7.73 -26.10 -23.25
C GLY A 255 -7.01 -24.76 -23.43
N SER A 256 -5.72 -24.78 -23.73
CA SER A 256 -4.93 -23.56 -24.00
C SER A 256 -5.39 -22.86 -25.29
N VAL A 257 -5.69 -23.64 -26.31
CA VAL A 257 -6.21 -23.12 -27.60
C VAL A 257 -7.59 -22.50 -27.40
N ALA A 258 -8.50 -23.21 -26.72
CA ALA A 258 -9.83 -22.69 -26.43
C ALA A 258 -9.80 -21.41 -25.58
N ALA A 259 -8.90 -21.34 -24.60
CA ALA A 259 -8.69 -20.14 -23.79
C ALA A 259 -8.17 -18.97 -24.62
N ALA A 260 -7.23 -19.21 -25.55
CA ALA A 260 -6.70 -18.16 -26.45
C ALA A 260 -7.81 -17.61 -27.37
N VAL A 261 -8.60 -18.49 -27.99
CA VAL A 261 -9.74 -18.11 -28.84
C VAL A 261 -10.79 -17.35 -28.04
N GLY A 262 -11.13 -17.83 -26.85
CA GLY A 262 -12.06 -17.14 -25.95
C GLY A 262 -11.58 -15.75 -25.55
N ALA A 263 -10.29 -15.59 -25.24
CA ALA A 263 -9.68 -14.30 -24.93
C ALA A 263 -9.77 -13.31 -26.11
N LEU A 264 -9.50 -13.78 -27.33
CA LEU A 264 -9.62 -12.98 -28.55
C LEU A 264 -11.06 -12.55 -28.81
N ALA A 265 -12.03 -13.44 -28.60
CA ALA A 265 -13.46 -13.13 -28.73
C ALA A 265 -13.91 -12.06 -27.73
N VAL A 266 -13.48 -12.17 -26.45
CA VAL A 266 -13.78 -11.16 -25.43
C VAL A 266 -13.12 -9.83 -25.76
N ALA A 267 -11.86 -9.83 -26.21
CA ALA A 267 -11.14 -8.63 -26.62
C ALA A 267 -11.85 -7.92 -27.78
N LEU A 268 -12.33 -8.67 -28.78
CA LEU A 268 -13.12 -8.13 -29.89
C LEU A 268 -14.44 -7.53 -29.40
N GLY A 269 -15.16 -8.23 -28.51
CA GLY A 269 -16.37 -7.71 -27.88
C GLY A 269 -16.15 -6.40 -27.12
N THR A 270 -15.03 -6.29 -26.40
CA THR A 270 -14.64 -5.06 -25.69
C THR A 270 -14.35 -3.92 -26.67
N MET A 271 -13.69 -4.21 -27.79
CA MET A 271 -13.37 -3.24 -28.84
C MET A 271 -14.64 -2.68 -29.47
N VAL A 272 -15.66 -3.52 -29.70
CA VAL A 272 -16.95 -3.10 -30.30
C VAL A 272 -17.83 -2.35 -29.31
N ALA A 273 -17.84 -2.77 -28.04
CA ALA A 273 -18.66 -2.11 -27.00
C ALA A 273 -18.17 -0.69 -26.66
N PHE A 274 -16.88 -0.41 -26.80
CA PHE A 274 -16.27 0.88 -26.45
C PHE A 274 -16.79 2.05 -27.32
N PRO A 275 -16.85 1.96 -28.66
CA PRO A 275 -17.42 3.02 -29.52
C PRO A 275 -18.92 3.23 -29.34
N LEU A 276 -19.67 2.16 -29.07
CA LEU A 276 -21.13 2.23 -28.83
C LEU A 276 -21.47 3.00 -27.56
N MET A 277 -20.68 2.86 -26.51
CA MET A 277 -20.87 3.61 -25.27
C MET A 277 -20.53 5.11 -25.44
N ILE A 278 -19.52 5.44 -26.24
CA ILE A 278 -19.14 6.83 -26.52
C ILE A 278 -20.20 7.50 -27.42
N GLY A 279 -20.77 6.78 -28.39
CA GLY A 279 -21.82 7.29 -29.27
C GLY A 279 -23.15 7.57 -28.56
N LEU A 280 -23.46 6.84 -27.49
CA LEU A 280 -24.69 7.04 -26.68
C LEU A 280 -24.56 8.21 -25.69
N VAL A 281 -23.36 8.55 -25.23
CA VAL A 281 -23.10 9.68 -24.31
C VAL A 281 -22.97 11.01 -25.06
N GLY A 282 -22.73 11.00 -26.36
CA GLY A 282 -22.65 12.21 -27.20
C GLY A 282 -23.98 12.67 -27.79
N LEU A 283 -25.10 12.03 -27.43
CA LEU A 283 -26.48 12.34 -27.91
C LEU A 283 -27.42 12.79 -26.80
N VAL A 284 -26.90 13.23 -25.63
CA VAL A 284 -27.66 13.84 -24.54
C VAL A 284 -27.16 15.24 -24.26
#